data_f6e4c9a6ee2b525bd0e1feeff9ecb1fc
#
_entry.id   f6e4c9a6ee2b525bd0e1feeff9ecb1fc
#
_cell.length_a   1.000
_cell.length_b   1.000
_cell.length_c   1.000
_cell.angle_alpha   90.00
_cell.angle_beta   90.00
_cell.angle_gamma   90.00
#
_symmetry.space_group_name_H-M   'P 1'
#
loop_
_entity.id
_entity.type
_entity.pdbx_description
1 polymer ?
#
loop_
_entity_poly.entity_id
_entity_poly.type
_entity_poly.pdbx_seq_one_letter_code
_entity_poly.pdbx_strand_id
1 'polypeptide(L)'
;MIDSHIHSYYSKHAIGTIEEIVVSAIEKNIKYLTITDHAPFLIDKNNRLQDYELKYYFEDINTVQSKYSKDITILKGLEVDFVPKYISYTENLISDMNLDFLIGSIHFIFFENERINIWDIHKIHDEKVVSKYFLYLKELILSGLFDSIGHPDAILRGGIDEKIYYEKFFPLIKLMKLKNTSYELNTSGLRKSTYDINTNSENNGIWNYPCKSLLSTLNNNNIS
;
A
#
# COMPACT_ATOMS: atom_id res chain seq x y z
N MET A 1 -1.94 11.88 -15.77
CA MET A 1 -1.70 11.56 -14.35
C MET A 1 -2.15 10.12 -14.12
N ILE A 2 -1.53 9.40 -13.21
CA ILE A 2 -1.85 8.01 -12.83
C ILE A 2 -2.20 8.03 -11.35
N ASP A 3 -3.24 7.29 -10.95
CA ASP A 3 -3.56 6.98 -9.56
C ASP A 3 -3.77 5.47 -9.47
N SER A 4 -2.86 4.79 -8.79
CA SER A 4 -2.83 3.33 -8.71
C SER A 4 -3.20 2.78 -7.33
N HIS A 5 -3.55 3.64 -6.35
CA HIS A 5 -3.91 3.21 -5.02
C HIS A 5 -5.08 4.03 -4.47
N ILE A 6 -6.29 3.51 -4.67
CA ILE A 6 -7.51 4.17 -4.20
C ILE A 6 -8.52 3.15 -3.65
N HIS A 7 -9.22 3.55 -2.59
CA HIS A 7 -10.23 2.76 -1.91
C HIS A 7 -11.62 3.31 -2.13
N SER A 8 -12.56 2.42 -2.34
CA SER A 8 -13.99 2.71 -2.32
C SER A 8 -14.63 2.30 -0.98
N TYR A 9 -15.95 2.40 -0.90
CA TYR A 9 -16.69 1.95 0.28
C TYR A 9 -16.47 0.45 0.62
N TYR A 10 -15.97 -0.35 -0.32
CA TYR A 10 -15.65 -1.76 -0.09
C TYR A 10 -14.55 -1.97 0.94
N SER A 11 -13.65 -1.01 1.12
CA SER A 11 -12.65 -1.02 2.20
C SER A 11 -13.20 -0.66 3.58
N LYS A 12 -14.50 -0.32 3.69
CA LYS A 12 -15.24 -0.01 4.93
C LYS A 12 -14.79 1.25 5.69
N HIS A 13 -13.57 1.73 5.47
CA HIS A 13 -13.02 2.96 6.05
C HIS A 13 -12.92 4.11 5.04
N ALA A 14 -13.22 3.84 3.78
CA ALA A 14 -13.36 4.84 2.73
C ALA A 14 -14.84 5.12 2.43
N ILE A 15 -15.12 6.22 1.76
CA ILE A 15 -16.44 6.64 1.32
C ILE A 15 -16.49 6.75 -0.20
N GLY A 16 -17.69 6.64 -0.76
CA GLY A 16 -17.93 6.75 -2.19
C GLY A 16 -17.95 5.41 -2.90
N THR A 17 -18.79 5.33 -3.90
CA THR A 17 -18.87 4.20 -4.82
C THR A 17 -17.70 4.24 -5.81
N ILE A 18 -17.42 3.10 -6.44
CA ILE A 18 -16.40 3.03 -7.51
C ILE A 18 -16.73 4.03 -8.63
N GLU A 19 -18.01 4.20 -8.97
CA GLU A 19 -18.42 5.16 -9.99
C GLU A 19 -18.15 6.62 -9.62
N GLU A 20 -18.44 7.03 -8.39
CA GLU A 20 -18.14 8.38 -7.90
C GLU A 20 -16.63 8.67 -7.93
N ILE A 21 -15.82 7.67 -7.60
CA ILE A 21 -14.36 7.76 -7.69
C ILE A 21 -13.91 7.97 -9.14
N VAL A 22 -14.45 7.18 -10.07
CA VAL A 22 -14.14 7.29 -11.51
C VAL A 22 -14.51 8.66 -12.05
N VAL A 23 -15.71 9.18 -11.73
CA VAL A 23 -16.12 10.52 -12.14
C VAL A 23 -15.18 11.59 -11.61
N SER A 24 -14.82 11.51 -10.32
CA SER A 24 -13.85 12.44 -9.70
C SER A 24 -12.46 12.35 -10.35
N ALA A 25 -12.03 11.15 -10.74
CA ALA A 25 -10.75 10.95 -11.43
C ALA A 25 -10.74 11.60 -12.82
N ILE A 26 -11.85 11.48 -13.58
CA ILE A 26 -12.01 12.13 -14.88
C ILE A 26 -11.94 13.65 -14.74
N GLU A 27 -12.66 14.22 -13.77
CA GLU A 27 -12.65 15.67 -13.49
C GLU A 27 -11.23 16.19 -13.15
N LYS A 28 -10.40 15.35 -12.51
CA LYS A 28 -9.00 15.65 -12.17
C LYS A 28 -8.00 15.30 -13.28
N ASN A 29 -8.48 14.94 -14.48
CA ASN A 29 -7.65 14.57 -15.63
C ASN A 29 -6.70 13.40 -15.35
N ILE A 30 -7.09 12.44 -14.50
CA ILE A 30 -6.39 11.17 -14.33
C ILE A 30 -6.64 10.33 -15.59
N LYS A 31 -5.58 9.71 -16.12
CA LYS A 31 -5.65 8.90 -17.35
C LYS A 31 -5.69 7.41 -17.07
N TYR A 32 -5.04 6.99 -16.01
CA TYR A 32 -5.00 5.61 -15.55
C TYR A 32 -5.39 5.59 -14.08
N LEU A 33 -6.41 4.85 -13.76
CA LEU A 33 -6.95 4.67 -12.40
C LEU A 33 -6.99 3.18 -12.08
N THR A 34 -6.39 2.78 -10.98
CA THR A 34 -6.56 1.41 -10.47
C THR A 34 -7.40 1.44 -9.19
N ILE A 35 -8.49 0.70 -9.18
CA ILE A 35 -9.29 0.51 -7.97
C ILE A 35 -8.63 -0.61 -7.16
N THR A 36 -8.25 -0.33 -5.91
CA THR A 36 -7.40 -1.21 -5.09
C THR A 36 -7.91 -1.31 -3.66
N ASP A 37 -9.18 -1.66 -3.50
CA ASP A 37 -9.72 -1.91 -2.16
C ASP A 37 -8.95 -3.03 -1.45
N HIS A 38 -8.97 -2.99 -0.11
CA HIS A 38 -8.30 -4.01 0.69
C HIS A 38 -8.88 -5.40 0.40
N ALA A 39 -8.03 -6.31 -0.01
CA ALA A 39 -8.39 -7.70 -0.26
C ALA A 39 -8.91 -8.41 1.01
N PRO A 40 -9.72 -9.46 0.89
CA PRO A 40 -10.04 -10.32 2.01
C PRO A 40 -8.76 -10.80 2.71
N PHE A 41 -8.80 -10.80 4.05
CA PHE A 41 -7.66 -11.27 4.84
C PHE A 41 -8.12 -11.83 6.19
N LEU A 42 -7.27 -12.63 6.82
CA LEU A 42 -7.55 -13.30 8.09
C LEU A 42 -7.64 -12.34 9.28
N ILE A 43 -7.06 -11.14 9.12
CA ILE A 43 -6.96 -10.12 10.16
C ILE A 43 -7.74 -8.88 9.72
N ASP A 44 -8.27 -8.12 10.70
CA ASP A 44 -8.95 -6.84 10.48
C ASP A 44 -10.10 -6.92 9.45
N LYS A 45 -10.96 -7.90 9.63
CA LYS A 45 -12.06 -8.20 8.70
C LYS A 45 -13.05 -7.04 8.52
N ASN A 46 -13.11 -6.12 9.47
CA ASN A 46 -14.06 -5.00 9.44
C ASN A 46 -13.62 -3.84 8.53
N ASN A 47 -12.38 -3.84 8.08
CA ASN A 47 -11.81 -2.76 7.26
C ASN A 47 -11.41 -3.21 5.86
N ARG A 48 -12.08 -4.23 5.31
CA ARG A 48 -11.74 -4.82 4.03
C ARG A 48 -12.88 -5.56 3.36
N LEU A 49 -12.71 -5.88 2.08
CA LEU A 49 -13.58 -6.81 1.37
C LEU A 49 -13.71 -8.13 2.12
N GLN A 50 -14.90 -8.71 2.05
CA GLN A 50 -15.11 -10.11 2.42
C GLN A 50 -15.14 -10.98 1.15
N ASP A 51 -14.85 -12.27 1.28
CA ASP A 51 -14.80 -13.19 0.14
C ASP A 51 -16.08 -13.14 -0.71
N TYR A 52 -17.26 -13.04 -0.07
CA TYR A 52 -18.56 -12.96 -0.78
C TYR A 52 -18.78 -11.63 -1.52
N GLU A 53 -18.02 -10.56 -1.19
CA GLU A 53 -18.13 -9.25 -1.83
C GLU A 53 -17.27 -9.14 -3.10
N LEU A 54 -16.25 -9.99 -3.26
CA LEU A 54 -15.33 -9.93 -4.42
C LEU A 54 -16.06 -9.95 -5.76
N LYS A 55 -17.11 -10.77 -5.88
CA LYS A 55 -17.93 -10.83 -7.08
C LYS A 55 -18.54 -9.47 -7.41
N TYR A 56 -19.16 -8.82 -6.46
CA TYR A 56 -19.82 -7.53 -6.64
C TYR A 56 -18.79 -6.42 -6.92
N TYR A 57 -17.67 -6.44 -6.21
CA TYR A 57 -16.55 -5.55 -6.42
C TYR A 57 -16.06 -5.58 -7.87
N PHE A 58 -15.83 -6.77 -8.43
CA PHE A 58 -15.39 -6.90 -9.81
C PHE A 58 -16.49 -6.59 -10.83
N GLU A 59 -17.75 -6.88 -10.51
CA GLU A 59 -18.89 -6.48 -11.36
C GLU A 59 -19.02 -4.96 -11.45
N ASP A 60 -18.86 -4.24 -10.34
CA ASP A 60 -18.86 -2.78 -10.30
C ASP A 60 -17.72 -2.20 -11.13
N ILE A 61 -16.48 -2.73 -10.98
CA ILE A 61 -15.34 -2.29 -11.80
C ILE A 61 -15.60 -2.53 -13.28
N ASN A 62 -16.06 -3.72 -13.69
CA ASN A 62 -16.37 -4.02 -15.09
C ASN A 62 -17.43 -3.07 -15.66
N THR A 63 -18.41 -2.70 -14.85
CA THR A 63 -19.46 -1.76 -15.24
C THR A 63 -18.89 -0.39 -15.56
N VAL A 64 -18.06 0.18 -14.67
CA VAL A 64 -17.44 1.49 -14.90
C VAL A 64 -16.39 1.45 -15.99
N GLN A 65 -15.61 0.36 -16.13
CA GLN A 65 -14.69 0.16 -17.26
C GLN A 65 -15.42 0.28 -18.60
N SER A 66 -16.56 -0.37 -18.73
CA SER A 66 -17.37 -0.32 -19.95
C SER A 66 -17.96 1.07 -20.18
N LYS A 67 -18.52 1.68 -19.14
CA LYS A 67 -19.23 2.97 -19.20
C LYS A 67 -18.30 4.14 -19.55
N TYR A 68 -17.09 4.17 -18.98
CA TYR A 68 -16.15 5.28 -19.10
C TYR A 68 -14.92 4.98 -19.98
N SER A 69 -15.00 3.94 -20.81
CA SER A 69 -13.88 3.45 -21.65
C SER A 69 -13.25 4.49 -22.59
N LYS A 70 -13.99 5.56 -22.92
CA LYS A 70 -13.51 6.65 -23.81
C LYS A 70 -12.81 7.78 -23.03
N ASP A 71 -13.03 7.86 -21.72
CA ASP A 71 -12.63 8.98 -20.89
C ASP A 71 -11.37 8.65 -20.06
N ILE A 72 -11.29 7.43 -19.55
CA ILE A 72 -10.25 6.99 -18.61
C ILE A 72 -9.98 5.48 -18.76
N THR A 73 -8.73 5.07 -18.57
CA THR A 73 -8.36 3.65 -18.43
C THR A 73 -8.49 3.25 -16.97
N ILE A 74 -9.40 2.31 -16.69
CA ILE A 74 -9.63 1.79 -15.34
C ILE A 74 -9.04 0.39 -15.26
N LEU A 75 -8.23 0.12 -14.23
CA LEU A 75 -7.60 -1.16 -13.96
C LEU A 75 -8.23 -1.82 -12.73
N LYS A 76 -8.35 -3.14 -12.77
CA LYS A 76 -8.77 -3.98 -11.64
C LYS A 76 -7.59 -4.30 -10.77
N GLY A 77 -7.64 -3.88 -9.52
CA GLY A 77 -6.59 -4.17 -8.57
C GLY A 77 -7.12 -4.56 -7.20
N LEU A 78 -6.20 -4.88 -6.32
CA LEU A 78 -6.41 -5.09 -4.90
C LEU A 78 -5.19 -4.61 -4.12
N GLU A 79 -5.41 -4.06 -2.92
CA GLU A 79 -4.36 -3.92 -1.94
C GLU A 79 -4.40 -5.12 -0.99
N VAL A 80 -3.32 -5.89 -0.98
CA VAL A 80 -3.23 -7.15 -0.23
C VAL A 80 -2.27 -6.99 0.94
N ASP A 81 -2.74 -7.37 2.14
CA ASP A 81 -1.87 -7.44 3.31
C ASP A 81 -0.84 -8.56 3.15
N PHE A 82 0.43 -8.21 3.21
CA PHE A 82 1.49 -9.20 3.22
C PHE A 82 1.98 -9.47 4.64
N VAL A 83 1.77 -10.71 5.07
CA VAL A 83 2.34 -11.24 6.31
C VAL A 83 3.01 -12.57 5.97
N PRO A 84 4.32 -12.72 6.13
CA PRO A 84 5.07 -13.90 5.64
C PRO A 84 4.46 -15.25 6.03
N LYS A 85 4.00 -15.37 7.27
CA LYS A 85 3.39 -16.64 7.75
C LYS A 85 2.05 -16.99 7.09
N TYR A 86 1.44 -16.05 6.35
CA TYR A 86 0.17 -16.24 5.64
C TYR A 86 0.33 -16.19 4.11
N ILE A 87 1.56 -16.32 3.61
CA ILE A 87 1.84 -16.24 2.16
C ILE A 87 0.98 -17.21 1.35
N SER A 88 0.84 -18.46 1.81
CA SER A 88 0.02 -19.45 1.10
C SER A 88 -1.46 -19.08 1.06
N TYR A 89 -1.97 -18.35 2.05
CA TYR A 89 -3.33 -17.81 1.97
C TYR A 89 -3.42 -16.76 0.86
N THR A 90 -2.44 -15.85 0.80
CA THR A 90 -2.38 -14.81 -0.23
C THR A 90 -2.28 -15.41 -1.62
N GLU A 91 -1.37 -16.38 -1.84
CA GLU A 91 -1.22 -17.08 -3.12
C GLU A 91 -2.51 -17.74 -3.57
N ASN A 92 -3.19 -18.46 -2.68
CA ASN A 92 -4.48 -19.08 -2.98
C ASN A 92 -5.58 -18.05 -3.28
N LEU A 93 -5.61 -16.93 -2.55
CA LEU A 93 -6.60 -15.88 -2.77
C LEU A 93 -6.52 -15.28 -4.17
N ILE A 94 -5.29 -14.99 -4.64
CA ILE A 94 -5.08 -14.29 -5.92
C ILE A 94 -4.98 -15.23 -7.13
N SER A 95 -4.80 -16.54 -6.93
CA SER A 95 -4.46 -17.50 -7.99
C SER A 95 -5.44 -17.53 -9.16
N ASP A 96 -6.72 -17.38 -8.85
CA ASP A 96 -7.81 -17.47 -9.85
C ASP A 96 -8.39 -16.08 -10.22
N MET A 97 -7.78 -14.99 -9.70
CA MET A 97 -8.24 -13.63 -9.97
C MET A 97 -7.55 -13.08 -11.22
N ASN A 98 -8.36 -12.58 -12.17
CA ASN A 98 -7.84 -11.83 -13.30
C ASN A 98 -7.67 -10.36 -12.93
N LEU A 99 -6.54 -10.04 -12.28
CA LEU A 99 -6.18 -8.68 -11.83
C LEU A 99 -5.22 -8.03 -12.83
N ASP A 100 -5.37 -6.72 -13.01
CA ASP A 100 -4.47 -5.91 -13.82
C ASP A 100 -3.29 -5.36 -12.98
N PHE A 101 -3.49 -5.21 -11.65
CA PHE A 101 -2.49 -4.63 -10.75
C PHE A 101 -2.69 -5.09 -9.31
N LEU A 102 -1.60 -5.46 -8.65
CA LEU A 102 -1.63 -5.94 -7.27
C LEU A 102 -0.64 -5.18 -6.39
N ILE A 103 -1.15 -4.54 -5.34
CA ILE A 103 -0.34 -3.85 -4.34
C ILE A 103 -0.14 -4.77 -3.14
N GLY A 104 1.12 -4.96 -2.74
CA GLY A 104 1.45 -5.63 -1.48
C GLY A 104 1.76 -4.61 -0.39
N SER A 105 1.03 -4.65 0.72
CA SER A 105 1.20 -3.72 1.83
C SER A 105 1.50 -4.43 3.14
N ILE A 106 2.34 -3.83 3.97
CA ILE A 106 2.60 -4.31 5.32
C ILE A 106 1.84 -3.44 6.30
N HIS A 107 0.65 -3.88 6.70
CA HIS A 107 -0.13 -3.22 7.75
C HIS A 107 0.10 -3.84 9.13
N PHE A 108 0.56 -5.09 9.18
CA PHE A 108 0.73 -5.81 10.44
C PHE A 108 2.10 -6.47 10.54
N ILE A 109 2.76 -6.26 11.67
CA ILE A 109 4.01 -6.91 12.04
C ILE A 109 3.71 -7.84 13.22
N PHE A 110 4.14 -9.10 13.12
CA PHE A 110 4.14 -10.01 14.25
C PHE A 110 5.52 -10.01 14.89
N PHE A 111 5.59 -9.46 16.08
CA PHE A 111 6.82 -9.35 16.84
C PHE A 111 6.60 -9.91 18.24
N GLU A 112 7.43 -10.88 18.64
CA GLU A 112 7.24 -11.65 19.87
C GLU A 112 5.83 -12.28 19.88
N ASN A 113 5.00 -11.95 20.88
CA ASN A 113 3.62 -12.44 20.98
C ASN A 113 2.58 -11.37 20.61
N GLU A 114 3.02 -10.25 20.06
CA GLU A 114 2.14 -9.13 19.70
C GLU A 114 1.95 -9.02 18.18
N ARG A 115 0.76 -8.54 17.81
CA ARG A 115 0.44 -8.03 16.50
C ARG A 115 0.48 -6.51 16.53
N ILE A 116 1.44 -5.91 15.86
CA ILE A 116 1.60 -4.47 15.77
C ILE A 116 1.00 -4.00 14.44
N ASN A 117 0.07 -3.05 14.51
CA ASN A 117 -0.41 -2.33 13.33
C ASN A 117 0.54 -1.16 13.04
N ILE A 118 1.00 -0.99 11.79
CA ILE A 118 1.91 0.11 11.42
C ILE A 118 1.29 1.50 11.58
N TRP A 119 -0.04 1.58 11.67
CA TRP A 119 -0.74 2.83 11.97
C TRP A 119 -0.75 3.20 13.46
N ASP A 120 -0.34 2.28 14.34
CA ASP A 120 -0.06 2.55 15.76
C ASP A 120 1.35 3.16 15.89
N ILE A 121 1.43 4.47 15.63
CA ILE A 121 2.69 5.21 15.55
C ILE A 121 3.50 5.18 16.86
N HIS A 122 2.86 4.91 18.00
CA HIS A 122 3.52 4.77 19.29
C HIS A 122 4.31 3.46 19.43
N LYS A 123 4.06 2.48 18.60
CA LYS A 123 4.72 1.16 18.64
C LYS A 123 5.79 0.96 17.55
N ILE A 124 5.72 1.72 16.47
CA ILE A 124 6.58 1.50 15.30
C ILE A 124 7.92 2.23 15.34
N HIS A 125 8.25 2.91 16.45
CA HIS A 125 9.57 3.53 16.67
C HIS A 125 10.61 2.56 17.26
N ASP A 126 10.19 1.42 17.80
CA ASP A 126 11.10 0.40 18.33
C ASP A 126 12.00 -0.16 17.22
N GLU A 127 13.32 -0.16 17.44
CA GLU A 127 14.30 -0.58 16.43
C GLU A 127 14.11 -2.03 15.97
N LYS A 128 13.66 -2.91 16.88
CA LYS A 128 13.40 -4.32 16.52
C LYS A 128 12.16 -4.44 15.67
N VAL A 129 11.11 -3.65 15.94
CA VAL A 129 9.90 -3.56 15.13
C VAL A 129 10.25 -3.02 13.74
N VAL A 130 11.04 -1.96 13.65
CA VAL A 130 11.55 -1.41 12.40
C VAL A 130 12.34 -2.45 11.61
N SER A 131 13.25 -3.16 12.27
CA SER A 131 14.04 -4.21 11.61
C SER A 131 13.16 -5.35 11.10
N LYS A 132 12.11 -5.71 11.84
CA LYS A 132 11.12 -6.71 11.42
C LYS A 132 10.29 -6.22 10.22
N TYR A 133 9.93 -4.94 10.18
CA TYR A 133 9.25 -4.32 9.04
C TYR A 133 10.07 -4.46 7.75
N PHE A 134 11.37 -4.12 7.80
CA PHE A 134 12.25 -4.26 6.64
C PHE A 134 12.48 -5.71 6.22
N LEU A 135 12.45 -6.65 7.17
CA LEU A 135 12.45 -8.08 6.83
C LEU A 135 11.18 -8.45 6.04
N TYR A 136 10.01 -7.99 6.47
CA TYR A 136 8.76 -8.23 5.77
C TYR A 136 8.74 -7.59 4.38
N LEU A 137 9.24 -6.34 4.23
CA LEU A 137 9.42 -5.71 2.91
C LEU A 137 10.29 -6.55 1.98
N LYS A 138 11.40 -7.05 2.50
CA LYS A 138 12.29 -7.94 1.72
C LYS A 138 11.57 -9.21 1.27
N GLU A 139 10.83 -9.86 2.16
CA GLU A 139 10.09 -11.09 1.85
C GLU A 139 8.93 -10.81 0.87
N LEU A 140 8.24 -9.67 1.01
CA LEU A 140 7.23 -9.21 0.07
C LEU A 140 7.82 -9.08 -1.35
N ILE A 141 8.93 -8.37 -1.51
CA ILE A 141 9.58 -8.20 -2.81
C ILE A 141 10.04 -9.56 -3.37
N LEU A 142 10.66 -10.40 -2.52
CA LEU A 142 11.17 -11.71 -2.94
C LEU A 142 10.06 -12.67 -3.38
N SER A 143 8.85 -12.54 -2.83
CA SER A 143 7.69 -13.34 -3.23
C SER A 143 7.40 -13.21 -4.74
N GLY A 144 7.63 -12.02 -5.30
CA GLY A 144 7.34 -11.74 -6.70
C GLY A 144 5.85 -11.76 -7.05
N LEU A 145 4.98 -11.67 -6.04
CA LEU A 145 3.52 -11.70 -6.22
C LEU A 145 2.94 -10.33 -6.59
N PHE A 146 3.64 -9.25 -6.28
CA PHE A 146 3.09 -7.89 -6.30
C PHE A 146 3.76 -7.01 -7.35
N ASP A 147 2.94 -6.21 -8.03
CA ASP A 147 3.41 -5.20 -9.00
C ASP A 147 4.00 -3.97 -8.28
N SER A 148 3.46 -3.64 -7.10
CA SER A 148 3.92 -2.50 -6.31
C SER A 148 3.94 -2.81 -4.81
N ILE A 149 4.82 -2.09 -4.10
CA ILE A 149 4.81 -2.05 -2.64
C ILE A 149 3.97 -0.84 -2.21
N GLY A 150 2.92 -1.07 -1.42
CA GLY A 150 2.07 -0.01 -0.88
C GLY A 150 2.76 0.75 0.25
N HIS A 151 2.75 2.09 0.19
CA HIS A 151 3.26 3.03 1.20
C HIS A 151 4.44 2.50 2.04
N PRO A 152 5.55 2.04 1.41
CA PRO A 152 6.62 1.36 2.13
C PRO A 152 7.34 2.24 3.16
N ASP A 153 7.17 3.55 3.08
CA ASP A 153 7.76 4.55 3.96
C ASP A 153 6.77 5.10 5.02
N ALA A 154 5.57 4.54 5.10
CA ALA A 154 4.60 4.92 6.14
C ALA A 154 5.12 4.71 7.57
N ILE A 155 6.08 3.81 7.75
CA ILE A 155 6.75 3.56 9.05
C ILE A 155 7.50 4.79 9.57
N LEU A 156 7.85 5.77 8.72
CA LEU A 156 8.45 7.05 9.12
C LEU A 156 7.55 7.84 10.10
N ARG A 157 6.25 7.57 10.10
CA ARG A 157 5.31 8.16 11.08
C ARG A 157 5.65 7.82 12.53
N GLY A 158 6.40 6.76 12.78
CA GLY A 158 6.91 6.42 14.10
C GLY A 158 8.07 7.29 14.59
N GLY A 159 8.43 8.35 13.86
CA GLY A 159 9.54 9.23 14.23
C GLY A 159 10.92 8.64 13.91
N ILE A 160 10.99 7.67 13.04
CA ILE A 160 12.26 7.09 12.58
C ILE A 160 12.98 8.13 11.71
N ASP A 161 14.28 8.28 11.91
CA ASP A 161 15.11 9.16 11.08
C ASP A 161 15.09 8.69 9.61
N GLU A 162 14.83 9.63 8.69
CA GLU A 162 14.75 9.35 7.25
C GLU A 162 16.05 8.72 6.71
N LYS A 163 17.21 9.05 7.31
CA LYS A 163 18.49 8.45 6.94
C LYS A 163 18.53 6.97 7.31
N ILE A 164 18.03 6.61 8.49
CA ILE A 164 17.95 5.21 8.92
C ILE A 164 17.01 4.43 7.98
N TYR A 165 15.87 5.02 7.62
CA TYR A 165 14.97 4.42 6.64
C TYR A 165 15.69 4.21 5.31
N TYR A 166 16.36 5.23 4.77
CA TYR A 166 17.10 5.16 3.53
C TYR A 166 18.16 4.05 3.54
N GLU A 167 18.99 3.99 4.58
CA GLU A 167 20.05 2.97 4.72
C GLU A 167 19.49 1.55 4.73
N LYS A 168 18.35 1.34 5.39
CA LYS A 168 17.68 0.02 5.45
C LYS A 168 16.96 -0.32 4.14
N PHE A 169 16.39 0.66 3.44
CA PHE A 169 15.66 0.43 2.18
C PHE A 169 16.58 0.28 0.97
N PHE A 170 17.69 1.00 0.92
CA PHE A 170 18.60 1.03 -0.23
C PHE A 170 18.97 -0.37 -0.78
N PRO A 171 19.30 -1.37 0.04
CA PRO A 171 19.60 -2.72 -0.45
C PRO A 171 18.42 -3.40 -1.17
N LEU A 172 17.17 -2.99 -0.87
CA LEU A 172 15.97 -3.58 -1.46
C LEU A 172 15.75 -3.14 -2.90
N ILE A 173 16.31 -1.99 -3.33
CA ILE A 173 16.18 -1.45 -4.69
C ILE A 173 16.66 -2.48 -5.73
N LYS A 174 17.76 -3.17 -5.45
CA LYS A 174 18.26 -4.23 -6.35
C LYS A 174 17.27 -5.40 -6.49
N LEU A 175 16.60 -5.75 -5.39
CA LEU A 175 15.58 -6.80 -5.40
C LEU A 175 14.33 -6.37 -6.15
N MET A 176 13.90 -5.12 -5.98
CA MET A 176 12.77 -4.53 -6.70
C MET A 176 13.00 -4.58 -8.21
N LYS A 177 14.20 -4.19 -8.67
CA LYS A 177 14.58 -4.34 -10.09
C LYS A 177 14.50 -5.77 -10.57
N LEU A 178 15.04 -6.70 -9.80
CA LEU A 178 15.07 -8.12 -10.16
C LEU A 178 13.66 -8.72 -10.25
N LYS A 179 12.75 -8.24 -9.41
CA LYS A 179 11.37 -8.71 -9.32
C LYS A 179 10.37 -7.86 -10.12
N ASN A 180 10.85 -6.79 -10.76
CA ASN A 180 10.01 -5.83 -11.47
C ASN A 180 8.88 -5.26 -10.60
N THR A 181 9.20 -4.94 -9.35
CA THR A 181 8.24 -4.40 -8.38
C THR A 181 8.45 -2.89 -8.28
N SER A 182 7.37 -2.12 -8.39
CA SER A 182 7.38 -0.66 -8.27
C SER A 182 7.29 -0.18 -6.81
N TYR A 183 7.64 1.08 -6.59
CA TYR A 183 7.53 1.77 -5.31
C TYR A 183 6.36 2.74 -5.36
N GLU A 184 5.42 2.62 -4.43
CA GLU A 184 4.31 3.58 -4.36
C GLU A 184 4.79 4.94 -3.85
N LEU A 185 4.54 5.99 -4.62
CA LEU A 185 4.65 7.36 -4.18
C LEU A 185 3.35 7.80 -3.47
N ASN A 186 3.20 7.41 -2.22
CA ASN A 186 1.98 7.69 -1.46
C ASN A 186 2.00 9.09 -0.84
N THR A 187 1.08 9.95 -1.26
CA THR A 187 0.99 11.34 -0.79
C THR A 187 0.16 11.54 0.48
N SER A 188 -0.42 10.46 1.05
CA SER A 188 -1.22 10.57 2.27
C SER A 188 -0.40 11.03 3.48
N GLY A 189 0.91 10.76 3.47
CA GLY A 189 1.85 11.20 4.49
C GLY A 189 1.95 12.71 4.67
N LEU A 190 1.55 13.48 3.65
CA LEU A 190 1.48 14.96 3.74
C LEU A 190 0.39 15.46 4.69
N ARG A 191 -0.55 14.60 5.06
CA ARG A 191 -1.73 14.92 5.87
C ARG A 191 -1.78 14.19 7.20
N LYS A 192 -0.82 13.29 7.46
CA LYS A 192 -0.81 12.42 8.65
C LYS A 192 0.14 12.93 9.70
N SER A 193 -0.15 12.62 10.97
CA SER A 193 0.73 12.92 12.10
C SER A 193 1.96 12.01 12.12
N THR A 194 3.02 12.53 12.72
CA THR A 194 4.25 11.80 13.03
C THR A 194 4.46 11.79 14.55
N TYR A 195 4.91 10.69 15.08
CA TYR A 195 5.28 10.58 16.49
C TYR A 195 6.65 11.19 16.75
N ASP A 196 6.75 12.01 17.80
CA ASP A 196 8.00 12.55 18.29
C ASP A 196 8.37 11.84 19.59
N ILE A 197 9.39 11.01 19.52
CA ILE A 197 9.87 10.20 20.65
C ILE A 197 10.44 11.07 21.79
N ASN A 198 10.96 12.27 21.48
CA ASN A 198 11.56 13.14 22.50
C ASN A 198 10.51 13.84 23.37
N THR A 199 9.37 14.17 22.78
CA THR A 199 8.27 14.87 23.44
C THR A 199 7.12 13.94 23.82
N ASN A 200 7.16 12.69 23.38
CA ASN A 200 6.07 11.71 23.54
C ASN A 200 4.73 12.26 23.03
N SER A 201 4.74 12.92 21.89
CA SER A 201 3.58 13.59 21.32
C SER A 201 3.44 13.35 19.81
N GLU A 202 2.28 13.69 19.27
CA GLU A 202 2.05 13.66 17.82
C GLU A 202 2.21 15.06 17.22
N ASN A 203 3.01 15.17 16.17
CA ASN A 203 3.21 16.39 15.41
C ASN A 203 2.43 16.31 14.09
N ASN A 204 1.55 17.28 13.84
CA ASN A 204 0.79 17.41 12.61
C ASN A 204 1.47 18.37 11.62
N GLY A 205 1.18 18.19 10.33
CA GLY A 205 1.66 19.08 9.28
C GLY A 205 3.13 18.94 8.93
N ILE A 206 3.81 17.91 9.43
CA ILE A 206 5.17 17.56 9.07
C ILE A 206 5.11 16.58 7.88
N TRP A 207 5.95 16.83 6.88
CA TRP A 207 6.16 15.86 5.81
C TRP A 207 6.86 14.63 6.39
N ASN A 208 6.15 13.52 6.53
CA ASN A 208 6.73 12.27 7.03
C ASN A 208 6.98 11.25 5.92
N TYR A 209 6.19 11.21 4.88
CA TYR A 209 6.45 10.45 3.64
C TYR A 209 5.68 11.08 2.47
N PRO A 210 6.04 10.84 1.21
CA PRO A 210 7.10 9.94 0.75
C PRO A 210 8.51 10.40 1.15
N CYS A 211 9.41 9.42 1.34
CA CYS A 211 10.80 9.62 1.76
C CYS A 211 11.59 10.40 0.68
N LYS A 212 11.94 11.66 0.96
CA LYS A 212 12.55 12.56 -0.03
C LYS A 212 13.93 12.11 -0.50
N SER A 213 14.75 11.64 0.42
CA SER A 213 16.11 11.18 0.13
C SER A 213 16.12 9.94 -0.78
N LEU A 214 15.06 9.13 -0.71
CA LEU A 214 14.96 7.92 -1.52
C LEU A 214 14.48 8.21 -2.96
N LEU A 215 13.62 9.21 -3.17
CA LEU A 215 13.00 9.47 -4.48
C LEU A 215 14.01 9.66 -5.61
N SER A 216 15.09 10.43 -5.38
CA SER A 216 16.14 10.62 -6.39
C SER A 216 16.86 9.31 -6.71
N THR A 217 17.08 8.49 -5.70
CA THR A 217 17.73 7.17 -5.86
C THR A 217 16.86 6.20 -6.62
N LEU A 218 15.55 6.17 -6.36
CA LEU A 218 14.59 5.34 -7.09
C LEU A 218 14.57 5.74 -8.57
N ASN A 219 14.44 7.04 -8.85
CA ASN A 219 14.46 7.56 -10.22
C ASN A 219 15.75 7.19 -10.95
N ASN A 220 16.93 7.42 -10.34
CA ASN A 220 18.23 7.08 -10.92
C ASN A 220 18.41 5.57 -11.15
N ASN A 221 17.63 4.76 -10.51
CA ASN A 221 17.61 3.31 -10.66
C ASN A 221 16.50 2.79 -11.58
N ASN A 222 15.69 3.66 -12.19
CA ASN A 222 14.54 3.31 -13.03
C ASN A 222 13.53 2.42 -12.27
N ILE A 223 13.27 2.73 -11.00
CA ILE A 223 12.16 2.20 -10.24
C ILE A 223 11.00 3.17 -10.41
N SER A 224 9.92 2.69 -11.00
CA SER A 224 8.66 3.43 -11.13
C SER A 224 7.79 3.28 -9.88
#